data_e1be087d9c97aa0192407551425e7ef7
#
_entry.id   e1be087d9c97aa0192407551425e7ef7
#
_cell.length_a   1.000
_cell.length_b   1.000
_cell.length_c   1.000
_cell.angle_alpha   90.00
_cell.angle_beta   90.00
_cell.angle_gamma   90.00
#
_symmetry.space_group_name_H-M   'P 1'
#
loop_
_entity.id
_entity.type
_entity.pdbx_description
1 polymer ?
#
loop_
_entity_poly.entity_id
_entity_poly.type
_entity_poly.pdbx_seq_one_letter_code
_entity_poly.pdbx_strand_id
1 'polypeptide(L)'
;MSENTTPETAAASVQDSFELPSAPDQFQRLWTPHRTAYVSGGQKDYTEKTCPFCTAPSRSDEESLIVHRGEHAFVILNLYPYNPGHLLVCPYRHIPFYDDATEAETLEIAQLTQLAMKVLREVSHNDGFNIGMNQGKVGGAGIADHLHQHILPRWSGDTNFLPIIAQTKTMSRTLDDMRVAIAEGFARLS
;
A
#
# COMPACT_ATOMS: atom_id res chain seq x y z
N MET A 1 15.74 -56.04 39.91
CA MET A 1 16.27 -54.68 40.05
C MET A 1 16.44 -54.17 38.62
N SER A 2 15.49 -53.47 38.08
CA SER A 2 15.51 -52.90 36.75
C SER A 2 15.49 -51.37 36.89
N GLU A 3 16.58 -50.77 36.56
CA GLU A 3 16.75 -49.30 36.53
C GLU A 3 15.98 -48.73 35.36
N ASN A 4 15.08 -47.85 35.70
CA ASN A 4 14.23 -47.12 34.77
C ASN A 4 14.92 -45.78 34.45
N THR A 5 15.61 -45.69 33.33
CA THR A 5 16.18 -44.44 32.83
C THR A 5 15.21 -43.74 31.93
N THR A 6 14.59 -42.67 32.42
CA THR A 6 13.82 -41.70 31.66
C THR A 6 14.72 -40.89 30.73
N PRO A 7 14.43 -40.69 29.44
CA PRO A 7 15.23 -39.82 28.60
C PRO A 7 14.90 -38.37 28.92
N GLU A 8 15.93 -37.64 29.30
CA GLU A 8 15.95 -36.19 29.48
C GLU A 8 15.73 -35.50 28.10
N THR A 9 14.58 -34.89 27.95
CA THR A 9 14.27 -34.05 26.77
C THR A 9 15.15 -32.80 26.82
N ALA A 10 16.21 -32.78 26.04
CA ALA A 10 17.00 -31.60 25.79
C ALA A 10 16.11 -30.53 25.10
N ALA A 11 15.79 -29.49 25.85
CA ALA A 11 15.20 -28.27 25.29
C ALA A 11 16.24 -27.68 24.35
N ALA A 12 15.93 -27.68 23.04
CA ALA A 12 16.71 -26.97 22.04
C ALA A 12 16.63 -25.47 22.39
N SER A 13 17.75 -24.92 22.84
CA SER A 13 17.94 -23.49 22.97
C SER A 13 17.76 -22.84 21.57
N VAL A 14 16.76 -22.02 21.40
CA VAL A 14 16.68 -21.10 20.27
C VAL A 14 17.88 -20.18 20.39
N GLN A 15 18.95 -20.52 19.68
CA GLN A 15 20.06 -19.60 19.48
C GLN A 15 19.55 -18.50 18.55
N ASP A 16 19.40 -17.32 19.12
CA ASP A 16 19.16 -16.06 18.42
C ASP A 16 20.46 -15.71 17.65
N SER A 17 20.67 -16.35 16.50
CA SER A 17 21.81 -16.10 15.63
C SER A 17 21.50 -14.86 14.78
N PHE A 18 21.72 -13.69 15.36
CA PHE A 18 21.84 -12.46 14.60
C PHE A 18 23.22 -12.50 13.90
N GLU A 19 23.30 -13.24 12.79
CA GLU A 19 24.51 -13.26 11.98
C GLU A 19 24.53 -12.07 11.04
N LEU A 20 25.65 -11.33 11.12
CA LEU A 20 25.97 -10.15 10.31
C LEU A 20 26.11 -10.47 8.81
N PRO A 21 26.11 -9.44 7.90
CA PRO A 21 25.85 -9.54 6.46
C PRO A 21 26.78 -10.36 5.57
N SER A 22 27.63 -11.21 6.11
CA SER A 22 28.45 -12.18 5.35
C SER A 22 27.88 -13.60 5.29
N ALA A 23 26.70 -13.81 5.91
CA ALA A 23 26.01 -15.11 5.83
C ALA A 23 25.40 -15.35 4.44
N PRO A 24 25.36 -16.60 3.95
CA PRO A 24 24.64 -16.93 2.74
C PRO A 24 23.19 -16.44 2.85
N ASP A 25 22.69 -15.82 1.77
CA ASP A 25 21.34 -15.25 1.66
C ASP A 25 20.28 -16.20 2.24
N GLN A 26 19.75 -15.88 3.43
CA GLN A 26 18.73 -16.65 4.14
C GLN A 26 17.30 -16.22 3.78
N PHE A 27 17.13 -15.29 2.81
CA PHE A 27 15.82 -14.84 2.43
C PHE A 27 15.01 -15.96 1.77
N GLN A 28 13.86 -16.25 2.36
CA GLN A 28 12.85 -17.06 1.69
C GLN A 28 12.26 -16.27 0.54
N ARG A 29 12.29 -16.84 -0.67
CA ARG A 29 11.73 -16.20 -1.86
C ARG A 29 10.27 -16.61 -2.03
N LEU A 30 9.37 -15.65 -1.90
CA LEU A 30 7.97 -15.85 -2.21
C LEU A 30 7.77 -15.82 -3.73
N TRP A 31 7.42 -16.95 -4.30
CA TRP A 31 7.08 -17.06 -5.72
C TRP A 31 5.70 -16.49 -5.99
N THR A 32 5.63 -15.42 -6.79
CA THR A 32 4.39 -14.72 -7.14
C THR A 32 4.17 -14.74 -8.65
N PRO A 33 3.85 -15.90 -9.25
CA PRO A 33 3.73 -16.05 -10.71
C PRO A 33 2.64 -15.16 -11.32
N HIS A 34 1.62 -14.78 -10.54
CA HIS A 34 0.58 -13.84 -10.96
C HIS A 34 1.13 -12.43 -11.25
N ARG A 35 2.27 -12.05 -10.69
CA ARG A 35 2.93 -10.78 -11.01
C ARG A 35 3.69 -10.81 -12.34
N THR A 36 3.98 -12.00 -12.87
CA THR A 36 4.70 -12.14 -14.14
C THR A 36 3.91 -11.50 -15.30
N ALA A 37 2.59 -11.68 -15.34
CA ALA A 37 1.74 -11.05 -16.34
C ALA A 37 1.78 -9.50 -16.24
N TYR A 38 1.84 -8.96 -15.03
CA TYR A 38 1.96 -7.53 -14.77
C TYR A 38 3.33 -6.99 -15.19
N VAL A 39 4.40 -7.69 -14.87
CA VAL A 39 5.79 -7.30 -15.22
C VAL A 39 6.06 -7.46 -16.72
N SER A 40 5.50 -8.51 -17.35
CA SER A 40 5.69 -8.83 -18.77
C SER A 40 4.80 -8.00 -19.71
N GLY A 41 3.73 -7.39 -19.20
CA GLY A 41 2.74 -6.63 -19.97
C GLY A 41 3.23 -5.27 -20.50
N GLY A 42 4.49 -4.90 -20.25
CA GLY A 42 5.09 -3.60 -20.64
C GLY A 42 4.47 -2.46 -19.83
N GLN A 43 5.25 -1.79 -19.00
CA GLN A 43 4.81 -0.57 -18.35
C GLN A 43 4.57 0.51 -19.41
N LYS A 44 3.40 1.15 -19.36
CA LYS A 44 3.09 2.31 -20.19
C LYS A 44 3.87 3.50 -19.65
N ASP A 45 4.48 4.27 -20.53
CA ASP A 45 5.01 5.58 -20.19
C ASP A 45 3.85 6.59 -20.21
N TYR A 46 3.69 7.34 -19.13
CA TYR A 46 2.63 8.32 -18.99
C TYR A 46 3.21 9.73 -19.11
N THR A 47 2.58 10.55 -19.93
CA THR A 47 2.78 12.00 -19.97
C THR A 47 1.73 12.68 -19.10
N GLU A 48 1.89 13.96 -18.79
CA GLU A 48 0.86 14.74 -18.07
C GLU A 48 -0.54 14.57 -18.67
N LYS A 49 -0.65 14.52 -19.99
CA LYS A 49 -1.93 14.40 -20.72
C LYS A 49 -2.57 13.01 -20.61
N THR A 50 -1.76 11.97 -20.43
CA THR A 50 -2.23 10.57 -20.40
C THR A 50 -2.19 9.98 -19.00
N CYS A 51 -1.56 10.66 -18.04
CA CYS A 51 -1.43 10.19 -16.67
C CYS A 51 -2.77 10.26 -15.94
N PRO A 52 -3.25 9.15 -15.35
CA PRO A 52 -4.50 9.14 -14.64
C PRO A 52 -4.50 10.07 -13.41
N PHE A 53 -3.35 10.27 -12.74
CA PHE A 53 -3.24 11.18 -11.60
C PHE A 53 -3.24 12.66 -12.01
N CYS A 54 -2.72 13.00 -13.19
CA CYS A 54 -2.82 14.38 -13.72
C CYS A 54 -4.23 14.70 -14.20
N THR A 55 -4.97 13.72 -14.72
CA THR A 55 -6.31 13.93 -15.25
C THR A 55 -7.41 13.83 -14.19
N ALA A 56 -7.17 13.12 -13.09
CA ALA A 56 -8.14 12.96 -12.01
C ALA A 56 -8.65 14.29 -11.44
N PRO A 57 -7.79 15.29 -11.12
CA PRO A 57 -8.25 16.54 -10.53
C PRO A 57 -9.16 17.40 -11.43
N SER A 58 -9.19 17.15 -12.74
CA SER A 58 -10.05 17.85 -13.71
C SER A 58 -11.46 17.29 -13.82
N ARG A 59 -11.73 16.17 -13.15
CA ARG A 59 -13.04 15.50 -13.09
C ARG A 59 -13.72 15.75 -11.76
N SER A 60 -14.98 15.28 -11.64
CA SER A 60 -15.64 15.23 -10.33
C SER A 60 -14.91 14.25 -9.40
N ASP A 61 -15.02 14.47 -8.09
CA ASP A 61 -14.40 13.59 -7.09
C ASP A 61 -15.00 12.18 -7.13
N GLU A 62 -16.23 12.05 -7.52
CA GLU A 62 -16.90 10.74 -7.69
C GLU A 62 -16.29 9.95 -8.85
N GLU A 63 -16.20 10.56 -10.02
CA GLU A 63 -15.66 9.90 -11.22
C GLU A 63 -14.17 9.57 -11.10
N SER A 64 -13.44 10.41 -10.38
CA SER A 64 -11.99 10.27 -10.21
C SER A 64 -11.59 9.48 -8.98
N LEU A 65 -12.54 9.13 -8.09
CA LEU A 65 -12.29 8.50 -6.79
C LEU A 65 -11.48 9.36 -5.81
N ILE A 66 -11.43 10.68 -6.00
CA ILE A 66 -10.81 11.61 -5.07
C ILE A 66 -11.66 11.67 -3.79
N VAL A 67 -11.01 11.64 -2.64
CA VAL A 67 -11.65 11.70 -1.32
C VAL A 67 -11.28 12.96 -0.53
N HIS A 68 -10.18 13.63 -0.92
CA HIS A 68 -9.78 14.90 -0.33
C HIS A 68 -8.80 15.65 -1.24
N ARG A 69 -8.92 16.98 -1.26
CA ARG A 69 -8.06 17.89 -2.03
C ARG A 69 -7.31 18.83 -1.08
N GLY A 70 -5.99 18.79 -1.10
CA GLY A 70 -5.12 19.76 -0.47
C GLY A 70 -4.71 20.87 -1.44
N GLU A 71 -3.73 21.66 -1.06
CA GLU A 71 -3.19 22.76 -1.86
C GLU A 71 -2.17 22.27 -2.90
N HIS A 72 -1.27 21.36 -2.52
CA HIS A 72 -0.19 20.84 -3.35
C HIS A 72 -0.36 19.36 -3.70
N ALA A 73 -1.22 18.64 -2.96
CA ALA A 73 -1.47 17.22 -3.15
C ALA A 73 -2.95 16.88 -2.91
N PHE A 74 -3.36 15.70 -3.34
CA PHE A 74 -4.71 15.18 -3.14
C PHE A 74 -4.68 13.72 -2.70
N VAL A 75 -5.78 13.25 -2.11
CA VAL A 75 -5.96 11.86 -1.70
C VAL A 75 -7.00 11.21 -2.58
N ILE A 76 -6.66 10.07 -3.16
CA ILE A 76 -7.49 9.32 -4.10
C ILE A 76 -7.58 7.84 -3.68
N LEU A 77 -8.73 7.23 -3.86
CA LEU A 77 -8.87 5.78 -3.71
C LEU A 77 -8.18 5.07 -4.87
N ASN A 78 -7.42 4.01 -4.55
CA ASN A 78 -6.81 3.21 -5.61
C ASN A 78 -7.90 2.41 -6.34
N LEU A 79 -7.99 2.58 -7.66
CA LEU A 79 -8.93 1.84 -8.53
C LEU A 79 -8.71 0.32 -8.49
N TYR A 80 -7.45 -0.11 -8.25
CA TYR A 80 -7.05 -1.52 -8.11
C TYR A 80 -6.54 -1.79 -6.69
N PRO A 81 -7.42 -1.77 -5.68
CA PRO A 81 -7.00 -1.76 -4.29
C PRO A 81 -6.42 -3.10 -3.85
N TYR A 82 -5.37 -3.06 -3.03
CA TYR A 82 -4.81 -4.26 -2.40
C TYR A 82 -5.64 -4.72 -1.20
N ASN A 83 -6.25 -3.78 -0.49
CA ASN A 83 -7.23 -3.99 0.58
C ASN A 83 -8.34 -2.92 0.47
N PRO A 84 -9.54 -3.13 1.06
CA PRO A 84 -10.56 -2.10 1.14
C PRO A 84 -10.00 -0.81 1.77
N GLY A 85 -10.27 0.36 1.17
CA GLY A 85 -9.73 1.63 1.67
C GLY A 85 -8.27 1.90 1.33
N HIS A 86 -7.70 1.23 0.33
CA HIS A 86 -6.35 1.54 -0.17
C HIS A 86 -6.32 2.94 -0.79
N LEU A 87 -5.68 3.88 -0.11
CA LEU A 87 -5.54 5.27 -0.55
C LEU A 87 -4.16 5.52 -1.17
N LEU A 88 -4.14 6.52 -2.05
CA LEU A 88 -2.92 7.10 -2.61
C LEU A 88 -2.91 8.60 -2.28
N VAL A 89 -1.76 9.12 -1.87
CA VAL A 89 -1.51 10.57 -1.76
C VAL A 89 -0.62 10.96 -2.93
N CYS A 90 -1.10 11.85 -3.79
CA CYS A 90 -0.44 12.24 -5.03
C CYS A 90 -0.24 13.77 -5.06
N PRO A 91 0.94 14.29 -5.39
CA PRO A 91 1.10 15.70 -5.70
C PRO A 91 0.35 16.05 -6.99
N TYR A 92 -0.06 17.31 -7.16
CA TYR A 92 -0.67 17.75 -8.43
C TYR A 92 0.35 17.79 -9.58
N ARG A 93 1.63 18.07 -9.27
CA ARG A 93 2.69 18.07 -10.27
C ARG A 93 3.03 16.66 -10.74
N HIS A 94 3.30 16.53 -12.03
CA HIS A 94 3.76 15.28 -12.65
C HIS A 94 5.26 15.08 -12.40
N ILE A 95 5.61 14.55 -11.26
CA ILE A 95 6.98 14.23 -10.85
C ILE A 95 7.14 12.73 -10.59
N PRO A 96 8.22 12.07 -11.04
CA PRO A 96 8.40 10.63 -10.88
C PRO A 96 9.00 10.24 -9.51
N PHE A 97 9.83 11.11 -8.90
CA PHE A 97 10.59 10.77 -7.72
C PHE A 97 10.31 11.70 -6.54
N TYR A 98 10.52 11.19 -5.35
CA TYR A 98 10.25 11.93 -4.11
C TYR A 98 11.23 13.09 -3.88
N ASP A 99 12.47 12.95 -4.36
CA ASP A 99 13.49 13.99 -4.34
C ASP A 99 13.25 15.14 -5.34
N ASP A 100 12.30 14.98 -6.26
CA ASP A 100 11.80 16.05 -7.13
C ASP A 100 10.68 16.89 -6.46
N ALA A 101 10.15 16.44 -5.31
CA ALA A 101 9.09 17.13 -4.60
C ALA A 101 9.64 18.39 -3.89
N THR A 102 8.85 19.46 -3.92
CA THR A 102 9.15 20.68 -3.15
C THR A 102 8.96 20.43 -1.64
N GLU A 103 9.50 21.32 -0.82
CA GLU A 103 9.29 21.27 0.63
C GLU A 103 7.78 21.32 0.99
N ALA A 104 7.01 22.18 0.30
CA ALA A 104 5.57 22.31 0.51
C ALA A 104 4.82 21.02 0.16
N GLU A 105 5.12 20.40 -0.98
CA GLU A 105 4.55 19.11 -1.37
C GLU A 105 4.91 18.00 -0.39
N THR A 106 6.19 17.94 0.00
CA THR A 106 6.66 16.94 0.98
C THR A 106 5.93 17.06 2.31
N LEU A 107 5.80 18.31 2.81
CA LEU A 107 5.09 18.58 4.07
C LEU A 107 3.62 18.19 3.96
N GLU A 108 2.94 18.58 2.88
CA GLU A 108 1.51 18.29 2.72
C GLU A 108 1.25 16.80 2.50
N ILE A 109 2.08 16.08 1.74
CA ILE A 109 1.99 14.62 1.61
C ILE A 109 2.05 13.96 2.99
N ALA A 110 2.96 14.41 3.87
CA ALA A 110 3.06 13.88 5.22
C ALA A 110 1.81 14.19 6.07
N GLN A 111 1.30 15.42 6.00
CA GLN A 111 0.09 15.84 6.72
C GLN A 111 -1.16 15.09 6.25
N LEU A 112 -1.35 14.98 4.92
CA LEU A 112 -2.46 14.23 4.34
C LEU A 112 -2.37 12.73 4.66
N THR A 113 -1.17 12.18 4.74
CA THR A 113 -0.96 10.80 5.19
C THR A 113 -1.43 10.61 6.64
N GLN A 114 -1.06 11.50 7.54
CA GLN A 114 -1.51 11.43 8.93
C GLN A 114 -3.04 11.57 9.04
N LEU A 115 -3.64 12.49 8.30
CA LEU A 115 -5.08 12.70 8.27
C LEU A 115 -5.79 11.46 7.70
N ALA A 116 -5.32 10.92 6.58
CA ALA A 116 -5.85 9.71 5.97
C ALA A 116 -5.83 8.50 6.94
N MET A 117 -4.75 8.35 7.72
CA MET A 117 -4.67 7.29 8.72
C MET A 117 -5.70 7.46 9.84
N LYS A 118 -5.97 8.70 10.28
CA LYS A 118 -7.02 8.98 11.28
C LYS A 118 -8.41 8.64 10.72
N VAL A 119 -8.70 9.09 9.50
CA VAL A 119 -9.95 8.80 8.79
C VAL A 119 -10.16 7.29 8.62
N LEU A 120 -9.15 6.58 8.15
CA LEU A 120 -9.25 5.13 7.94
C LEU A 120 -9.47 4.36 9.25
N ARG A 121 -8.84 4.77 10.37
CA ARG A 121 -9.13 4.16 11.67
C ARG A 121 -10.58 4.35 12.09
N GLU A 122 -11.14 5.53 11.85
CA GLU A 122 -12.55 5.81 12.19
C GLU A 122 -13.51 5.03 11.29
N VAL A 123 -13.27 5.04 9.97
CA VAL A 123 -14.19 4.47 8.97
C VAL A 123 -14.08 2.95 8.87
N SER A 124 -12.89 2.42 9.03
CA SER A 124 -12.58 1.02 8.71
C SER A 124 -12.19 0.17 9.92
N HIS A 125 -11.95 0.80 11.08
CA HIS A 125 -11.51 0.11 12.32
C HIS A 125 -10.33 -0.83 12.08
N ASN A 126 -9.36 -0.39 11.28
CA ASN A 126 -8.21 -1.21 10.92
C ASN A 126 -7.17 -1.28 12.06
N ASP A 127 -6.45 -2.42 12.16
CA ASP A 127 -5.47 -2.68 13.21
C ASP A 127 -4.11 -2.00 12.95
N GLY A 128 -3.77 -1.79 11.67
CA GLY A 128 -2.49 -1.24 11.28
C GLY A 128 -2.46 -0.70 9.85
N PHE A 129 -1.26 -0.32 9.40
CA PHE A 129 -1.04 0.22 8.05
C PHE A 129 0.27 -0.28 7.44
N ASN A 130 0.29 -0.42 6.12
CA ASN A 130 1.52 -0.36 5.34
C ASN A 130 1.52 0.96 4.56
N ILE A 131 2.61 1.70 4.65
CA ILE A 131 2.78 2.99 3.98
C ILE A 131 4.09 2.94 3.21
N GLY A 132 4.09 3.45 1.98
CA GLY A 132 5.31 3.48 1.18
C GLY A 132 5.09 3.99 -0.23
N MET A 133 6.17 4.23 -0.94
CA MET A 133 6.21 4.69 -2.33
C MET A 133 7.00 3.70 -3.17
N ASN A 134 6.44 3.31 -4.32
CA ASN A 134 7.18 2.59 -5.33
C ASN A 134 7.69 3.61 -6.36
N GLN A 135 8.99 3.74 -6.50
CA GLN A 135 9.59 4.73 -7.39
C GLN A 135 10.39 4.06 -8.50
N GLY A 136 10.17 4.54 -9.73
CA GLY A 136 10.76 3.96 -10.92
C GLY A 136 10.19 2.56 -11.27
N LYS A 137 10.48 2.10 -12.47
CA LYS A 137 9.99 0.83 -13.01
C LYS A 137 10.47 -0.37 -12.19
N VAL A 138 11.72 -0.36 -11.77
CA VAL A 138 12.31 -1.44 -10.97
C VAL A 138 11.78 -1.48 -9.53
N GLY A 139 11.28 -0.36 -9.03
CA GLY A 139 10.60 -0.28 -7.72
C GLY A 139 9.19 -0.88 -7.72
N GLY A 140 8.67 -1.27 -8.90
CA GLY A 140 7.35 -1.90 -9.02
C GLY A 140 6.19 -0.91 -9.07
N ALA A 141 6.46 0.36 -9.40
CA ALA A 141 5.41 1.37 -9.61
C ALA A 141 4.56 1.02 -10.83
N GLY A 142 3.24 0.96 -10.68
CA GLY A 142 2.31 0.76 -11.80
C GLY A 142 2.23 1.98 -12.73
N ILE A 143 2.38 3.18 -12.15
CA ILE A 143 2.52 4.47 -12.82
C ILE A 143 3.83 5.06 -12.32
N ALA A 144 4.93 4.76 -13.03
CA ALA A 144 6.27 5.12 -12.58
C ALA A 144 6.58 6.62 -12.76
N ASP A 145 5.83 7.30 -13.64
CA ASP A 145 6.09 8.69 -14.04
C ASP A 145 5.39 9.72 -13.15
N HIS A 146 4.57 9.26 -12.20
CA HIS A 146 3.87 10.16 -11.27
C HIS A 146 3.98 9.62 -9.83
N LEU A 147 4.60 10.41 -8.97
CA LEU A 147 4.79 10.09 -7.56
C LEU A 147 3.45 9.85 -6.84
N HIS A 148 3.35 8.77 -6.12
CA HIS A 148 2.19 8.46 -5.29
C HIS A 148 2.59 7.63 -4.08
N GLN A 149 2.10 8.04 -2.91
CA GLN A 149 2.31 7.33 -1.67
C GLN A 149 1.11 6.45 -1.36
N HIS A 150 1.35 5.16 -1.20
CA HIS A 150 0.35 4.18 -0.78
C HIS A 150 0.09 4.28 0.72
N ILE A 151 -1.19 4.24 1.09
CA ILE A 151 -1.66 4.04 2.47
C ILE A 151 -2.60 2.84 2.45
N LEU A 152 -2.15 1.74 3.01
CA LEU A 152 -2.84 0.47 2.96
C LEU A 152 -3.30 0.07 4.36
N PRO A 153 -4.61 0.12 4.68
CA PRO A 153 -5.09 -0.37 5.95
C PRO A 153 -4.97 -1.89 6.04
N ARG A 154 -4.66 -2.37 7.24
CA ARG A 154 -4.43 -3.77 7.53
C ARG A 154 -5.27 -4.23 8.71
N TRP A 155 -5.74 -5.46 8.64
CA TRP A 155 -6.47 -6.13 9.72
C TRP A 155 -5.83 -7.47 10.05
N SER A 156 -5.96 -7.89 11.27
CA SER A 156 -5.58 -9.24 11.67
C SER A 156 -6.38 -10.26 10.84
N GLY A 157 -5.67 -11.13 10.14
CA GLY A 157 -6.30 -12.12 9.25
C GLY A 157 -6.83 -11.58 7.91
N ASP A 158 -6.42 -10.41 7.46
CA ASP A 158 -6.82 -9.84 6.15
C ASP A 158 -6.30 -10.64 4.94
N THR A 159 -5.44 -11.60 5.17
CA THR A 159 -4.94 -12.53 4.15
C THR A 159 -5.45 -13.94 4.46
N ASN A 160 -6.11 -14.57 3.51
CA ASN A 160 -6.59 -15.95 3.59
C ASN A 160 -6.01 -16.80 2.46
N PHE A 161 -6.53 -17.99 2.24
CA PHE A 161 -6.04 -18.94 1.22
C PHE A 161 -6.52 -18.61 -0.21
N LEU A 162 -7.52 -17.74 -0.39
CA LEU A 162 -8.09 -17.43 -1.72
C LEU A 162 -7.06 -16.89 -2.73
N PRO A 163 -6.09 -16.03 -2.38
CA PRO A 163 -5.04 -15.63 -3.31
C PRO A 163 -4.20 -16.81 -3.83
N ILE A 164 -4.04 -17.85 -3.01
CA ILE A 164 -3.24 -19.04 -3.33
C ILE A 164 -4.00 -19.96 -4.27
N ILE A 165 -5.26 -20.30 -3.92
CA ILE A 165 -6.04 -21.31 -4.66
C ILE A 165 -6.84 -20.74 -5.82
N ALA A 166 -7.25 -19.47 -5.76
CA ALA A 166 -8.15 -18.86 -6.74
C ALA A 166 -7.62 -17.57 -7.35
N GLN A 167 -6.40 -17.14 -7.00
CA GLN A 167 -5.82 -15.85 -7.42
C GLN A 167 -6.79 -14.67 -7.19
N THR A 168 -7.64 -14.80 -6.17
CA THR A 168 -8.74 -13.89 -5.89
C THR A 168 -8.56 -13.30 -4.49
N LYS A 169 -8.87 -12.01 -4.36
CA LYS A 169 -8.91 -11.32 -3.08
C LYS A 169 -10.34 -10.84 -2.82
N THR A 170 -10.84 -11.13 -1.63
CA THR A 170 -12.17 -10.66 -1.21
C THR A 170 -12.11 -9.18 -0.85
N MET A 171 -13.09 -8.42 -1.35
CA MET A 171 -13.30 -7.02 -1.02
C MET A 171 -14.66 -6.92 -0.31
N SER A 172 -14.66 -6.48 0.94
CA SER A 172 -15.86 -6.45 1.81
C SER A 172 -16.78 -5.25 1.52
N ARG A 173 -16.33 -4.25 0.78
CA ARG A 173 -17.06 -3.03 0.43
C ARG A 173 -16.76 -2.65 -1.02
N THR A 174 -17.73 -2.00 -1.66
CA THR A 174 -17.53 -1.43 -3.01
C THR A 174 -16.60 -0.21 -2.97
N LEU A 175 -16.05 0.18 -4.11
CA LEU A 175 -15.24 1.40 -4.20
C LEU A 175 -16.07 2.65 -3.88
N ASP A 176 -17.32 2.70 -4.35
CA ASP A 176 -18.21 3.84 -4.11
C ASP A 176 -18.56 4.00 -2.63
N ASP A 177 -18.93 2.91 -1.95
CA ASP A 177 -19.22 2.94 -0.52
C ASP A 177 -17.99 3.39 0.28
N MET A 178 -16.80 2.92 -0.09
CA MET A 178 -15.56 3.31 0.55
C MET A 178 -15.23 4.78 0.27
N ARG A 179 -15.42 5.25 -0.97
CA ARG A 179 -15.18 6.65 -1.32
C ARG A 179 -16.05 7.58 -0.49
N VAL A 180 -17.36 7.33 -0.45
CA VAL A 180 -18.30 8.14 0.31
C VAL A 180 -17.91 8.20 1.78
N ALA A 181 -17.74 7.04 2.41
CA ALA A 181 -17.41 6.97 3.84
C ALA A 181 -16.09 7.67 4.18
N ILE A 182 -15.07 7.52 3.34
CA ILE A 182 -13.75 8.15 3.54
C ILE A 182 -13.84 9.66 3.31
N ALA A 183 -14.51 10.12 2.24
CA ALA A 183 -14.69 11.55 1.97
C ALA A 183 -15.44 12.26 3.11
N GLU A 184 -16.48 11.66 3.64
CA GLU A 184 -17.18 12.14 4.83
C GLU A 184 -16.28 12.17 6.05
N GLY A 185 -15.40 11.17 6.23
CA GLY A 185 -14.40 11.13 7.29
C GLY A 185 -13.40 12.29 7.17
N PHE A 186 -12.91 12.58 5.97
CA PHE A 186 -12.07 13.76 5.73
C PHE A 186 -12.80 15.05 6.06
N ALA A 187 -14.04 15.22 5.61
CA ALA A 187 -14.84 16.42 5.89
C ALA A 187 -15.09 16.67 7.38
N ARG A 188 -15.04 15.62 8.22
CA ARG A 188 -15.19 15.76 9.68
C ARG A 188 -13.90 16.06 10.41
N LEU A 189 -12.74 15.61 9.89
CA LEU A 189 -11.46 15.63 10.59
C LEU A 189 -10.44 16.64 10.03
N SER A 190 -10.72 17.27 8.87
CA SER A 190 -9.89 18.33 8.25
C SER A 190 -10.18 19.74 8.75
#